data_5f11d76c52d8eef6f1fdbde4309ef3d6
#
_entry.id   5f11d76c52d8eef6f1fdbde4309ef3d6
#
_cell.length_a   1.000
_cell.length_b   1.000
_cell.length_c   1.000
_cell.angle_alpha   90.00
_cell.angle_beta   90.00
_cell.angle_gamma   90.00
#
_symmetry.space_group_name_H-M   'P 1'
#
loop_
_entity.id
_entity.type
_entity.pdbx_description
1 polymer ?
#
loop_
_entity_poly.entity_id
_entity_poly.type
_entity_poly.pdbx_seq_one_letter_code
_entity_poly.pdbx_strand_id
1 'polypeptide(L)'
;KNRPKFDVAAQIAEKRSNITTLTTEIEAIQNDIEEKKSSLKEKRAALKSAEKEVAKLEEKKAKADQKIAEEAKKAEAEAVLKKLLVNGMSADEILEKLK
;
A
#
# COMPACT_ATOMS: atom_id res chain seq x y z
N LYS A 1 -61.42 -31.83 -11.04
CA LYS A 1 -62.20 -31.17 -10.02
C LYS A 1 -61.86 -29.71 -9.92
N ASN A 2 -62.87 -28.87 -9.73
CA ASN A 2 -62.69 -27.44 -9.65
C ASN A 2 -62.03 -27.03 -8.36
N ARG A 3 -61.02 -26.23 -8.46
CA ARG A 3 -60.42 -25.60 -7.27
C ARG A 3 -61.31 -24.47 -6.80
N PRO A 4 -61.45 -24.32 -5.49
CA PRO A 4 -62.20 -23.19 -4.96
C PRO A 4 -61.51 -21.86 -5.34
N LYS A 5 -62.31 -20.81 -5.52
CA LYS A 5 -61.81 -19.48 -5.82
C LYS A 5 -60.88 -18.94 -4.76
N PHE A 6 -61.15 -19.27 -3.47
CA PHE A 6 -60.29 -18.84 -2.34
C PHE A 6 -58.90 -19.46 -2.43
N ASP A 7 -58.75 -20.61 -3.08
CA ASP A 7 -57.44 -21.24 -3.28
C ASP A 7 -56.56 -20.38 -4.22
N VAL A 8 -57.17 -19.85 -5.27
CA VAL A 8 -56.46 -18.92 -6.16
C VAL A 8 -56.14 -17.61 -5.46
N ALA A 9 -57.08 -17.09 -4.69
CA ALA A 9 -56.85 -15.88 -3.90
C ALA A 9 -55.73 -16.07 -2.88
N ALA A 10 -55.66 -17.24 -2.24
CA ALA A 10 -54.60 -17.57 -1.32
C ALA A 10 -53.23 -17.64 -2.04
N GLN A 11 -53.20 -18.20 -3.24
CA GLN A 11 -51.99 -18.24 -4.08
C GLN A 11 -51.53 -16.85 -4.45
N ILE A 12 -52.45 -15.96 -4.82
CA ILE A 12 -52.13 -14.56 -5.14
C ILE A 12 -51.55 -13.85 -3.92
N ALA A 13 -52.18 -14.02 -2.76
CA ALA A 13 -51.72 -13.43 -1.50
C ALA A 13 -50.31 -13.88 -1.15
N GLU A 14 -50.04 -15.17 -1.32
CA GLU A 14 -48.71 -15.74 -1.08
C GLU A 14 -47.68 -15.15 -2.02
N LYS A 15 -48.00 -15.04 -3.32
CA LYS A 15 -47.09 -14.45 -4.31
C LYS A 15 -46.83 -12.99 -4.05
N ARG A 16 -47.85 -12.23 -3.62
CA ARG A 16 -47.69 -10.83 -3.25
C ARG A 16 -46.79 -10.66 -2.04
N SER A 17 -46.95 -11.55 -1.05
CA SER A 17 -46.07 -11.58 0.11
C SER A 17 -44.60 -11.84 -0.31
N ASN A 18 -44.41 -12.79 -1.20
CA ASN A 18 -43.09 -13.10 -1.75
C ASN A 18 -42.49 -11.90 -2.48
N ILE A 19 -43.30 -11.20 -3.27
CA ILE A 19 -42.86 -9.98 -3.98
C ILE A 19 -42.41 -8.92 -2.99
N THR A 20 -43.15 -8.69 -1.92
CA THR A 20 -42.79 -7.74 -0.88
C THR A 20 -41.48 -8.13 -0.21
N THR A 21 -41.31 -9.39 0.15
CA THR A 21 -40.08 -9.90 0.74
C THR A 21 -38.88 -9.71 -0.19
N LEU A 22 -39.05 -10.09 -1.47
CA LEU A 22 -37.98 -9.94 -2.48
C LEU A 22 -37.61 -8.48 -2.72
N THR A 23 -38.62 -7.61 -2.75
CA THR A 23 -38.39 -6.17 -2.92
C THR A 23 -37.56 -5.63 -1.77
N THR A 24 -37.90 -6.01 -0.54
CA THR A 24 -37.15 -5.59 0.65
C THR A 24 -35.71 -6.12 0.63
N GLU A 25 -35.54 -7.38 0.23
CA GLU A 25 -34.22 -7.99 0.12
C GLU A 25 -33.36 -7.29 -0.95
N ILE A 26 -33.97 -6.96 -2.08
CA ILE A 26 -33.29 -6.23 -3.16
C ILE A 26 -32.82 -4.86 -2.67
N GLU A 27 -33.69 -4.14 -1.97
CA GLU A 27 -33.33 -2.82 -1.42
C GLU A 27 -32.16 -2.91 -0.43
N ALA A 28 -32.18 -3.92 0.43
CA ALA A 28 -31.11 -4.15 1.39
C ALA A 28 -29.77 -4.43 0.68
N ILE A 29 -29.81 -5.26 -0.36
CA ILE A 29 -28.62 -5.58 -1.16
C ILE A 29 -28.11 -4.34 -1.88
N GLN A 30 -29.01 -3.53 -2.46
CA GLN A 30 -28.62 -2.30 -3.15
C GLN A 30 -27.93 -1.32 -2.20
N ASN A 31 -28.45 -1.19 -0.98
CA ASN A 31 -27.82 -0.36 0.05
C ASN A 31 -26.43 -0.88 0.43
N ASP A 32 -26.30 -2.19 0.57
CA ASP A 32 -25.03 -2.85 0.87
C ASP A 32 -24.00 -2.60 -0.25
N ILE A 33 -24.44 -2.69 -1.50
CA ILE A 33 -23.60 -2.39 -2.66
C ILE A 33 -23.08 -0.96 -2.63
N GLU A 34 -23.98 0.00 -2.31
CA GLU A 34 -23.59 1.41 -2.22
C GLU A 34 -22.56 1.65 -1.12
N GLU A 35 -22.77 1.03 0.04
CA GLU A 35 -21.81 1.11 1.15
C GLU A 35 -20.45 0.54 0.76
N LYS A 36 -20.46 -0.61 0.09
CA LYS A 36 -19.24 -1.26 -0.36
C LYS A 36 -18.50 -0.45 -1.44
N LYS A 37 -19.23 0.18 -2.34
CA LYS A 37 -18.64 1.09 -3.34
C LYS A 37 -17.93 2.25 -2.66
N SER A 38 -18.56 2.84 -1.65
CA SER A 38 -18.00 3.94 -0.89
C SER A 38 -16.74 3.50 -0.14
N SER A 39 -16.81 2.34 0.52
CA SER A 39 -15.67 1.76 1.23
C SER A 39 -14.50 1.46 0.28
N LEU A 40 -14.81 0.93 -0.90
CA LEU A 40 -13.78 0.64 -1.92
C LEU A 40 -13.07 1.91 -2.36
N LYS A 41 -13.82 2.98 -2.59
CA LYS A 41 -13.27 4.28 -2.97
C LYS A 41 -12.30 4.80 -1.90
N GLU A 42 -12.71 4.72 -0.63
CA GLU A 42 -11.87 5.13 0.50
C GLU A 42 -10.59 4.30 0.61
N LYS A 43 -10.72 2.98 0.46
CA LYS A 43 -9.58 2.06 0.52
C LYS A 43 -8.59 2.31 -0.60
N ARG A 44 -9.07 2.56 -1.81
CA ARG A 44 -8.21 2.89 -2.95
C ARG A 44 -7.46 4.19 -2.74
N ALA A 45 -8.12 5.20 -2.17
CA ALA A 45 -7.47 6.46 -1.83
C ALA A 45 -6.40 6.27 -0.77
N ALA A 46 -6.70 5.49 0.27
CA ALA A 46 -5.74 5.16 1.33
C ALA A 46 -4.53 4.38 0.79
N LEU A 47 -4.78 3.43 -0.11
CA LEU A 47 -3.72 2.66 -0.76
C LEU A 47 -2.78 3.58 -1.55
N LYS A 48 -3.34 4.46 -2.35
CA LYS A 48 -2.55 5.42 -3.14
C LYS A 48 -1.70 6.32 -2.26
N SER A 49 -2.27 6.79 -1.16
CA SER A 49 -1.55 7.61 -0.18
C SER A 49 -0.40 6.83 0.47
N ALA A 50 -0.66 5.59 0.88
CA ALA A 50 0.36 4.71 1.47
C ALA A 50 1.50 4.42 0.49
N GLU A 51 1.18 4.17 -0.77
CA GLU A 51 2.18 3.94 -1.82
C GLU A 51 3.09 5.16 -2.01
N LYS A 52 2.52 6.37 -1.96
CA LYS A 52 3.30 7.61 -2.03
C LYS A 52 4.22 7.77 -0.83
N GLU A 53 3.73 7.43 0.36
CA GLU A 53 4.53 7.49 1.59
C GLU A 53 5.71 6.51 1.54
N VAL A 54 5.46 5.30 1.07
CA VAL A 54 6.51 4.29 0.88
C VAL A 54 7.57 4.80 -0.08
N ALA A 55 7.17 5.37 -1.22
CA ALA A 55 8.11 5.93 -2.19
C ALA A 55 9.00 7.00 -1.58
N LYS A 56 8.43 7.88 -0.76
CA LYS A 56 9.19 8.93 -0.07
C LYS A 56 10.17 8.34 0.94
N LEU A 57 9.75 7.34 1.68
CA LEU A 57 10.60 6.67 2.67
C LEU A 57 11.74 5.90 2.00
N GLU A 58 11.47 5.25 0.89
CA GLU A 58 12.49 4.56 0.09
C GLU A 58 13.54 5.54 -0.44
N GLU A 59 13.10 6.72 -0.88
CA GLU A 59 14.01 7.78 -1.32
C GLU A 59 14.90 8.26 -0.18
N LYS A 60 14.32 8.49 1.00
CA LYS A 60 15.09 8.87 2.20
C LYS A 60 16.09 7.80 2.59
N LYS A 61 15.67 6.54 2.54
CA LYS A 61 16.54 5.41 2.84
C LYS A 61 17.70 5.35 1.87
N ALA A 62 17.45 5.50 0.57
CA ALA A 62 18.50 5.49 -0.45
C ALA A 62 19.52 6.59 -0.21
N LYS A 63 19.08 7.81 0.14
CA LYS A 63 19.96 8.93 0.45
C LYS A 63 20.78 8.67 1.70
N ALA A 64 20.16 8.11 2.74
CA ALA A 64 20.85 7.77 3.98
C ALA A 64 21.91 6.68 3.74
N ASP A 65 21.57 5.65 2.98
CA ASP A 65 22.49 4.57 2.63
C ASP A 65 23.67 5.08 1.82
N GLN A 66 23.43 6.00 0.89
CA GLN A 66 24.48 6.64 0.09
C GLN A 66 25.44 7.44 0.97
N LYS A 67 24.90 8.20 1.92
CA LYS A 67 25.71 8.99 2.85
C LYS A 67 26.59 8.11 3.73
N ILE A 68 26.02 7.02 4.23
CA ILE A 68 26.77 6.03 5.02
C ILE A 68 27.91 5.43 4.20
N ALA A 69 27.64 5.08 2.95
CA ALA A 69 28.65 4.52 2.04
C ALA A 69 29.78 5.54 1.77
N GLU A 70 29.45 6.81 1.56
CA GLU A 70 30.42 7.88 1.35
C GLU A 70 31.28 8.11 2.59
N GLU A 71 30.68 8.13 3.77
CA GLU A 71 31.40 8.27 5.04
C GLU A 71 32.33 7.10 5.30
N ALA A 72 31.90 5.87 4.96
CA ALA A 72 32.73 4.69 5.07
C ALA A 72 33.95 4.76 4.17
N LYS A 73 33.78 5.22 2.92
CA LYS A 73 34.89 5.41 2.00
C LYS A 73 35.88 6.45 2.50
N LYS A 74 35.36 7.54 3.05
CA LYS A 74 36.17 8.62 3.61
C LYS A 74 36.99 8.11 4.80
N ALA A 75 36.37 7.39 5.71
CA ALA A 75 37.05 6.81 6.86
C ALA A 75 38.14 5.83 6.45
N GLU A 76 37.87 5.01 5.43
CA GLU A 76 38.83 4.08 4.88
C GLU A 76 40.05 4.81 4.28
N ALA A 77 39.80 5.87 3.51
CA ALA A 77 40.85 6.70 2.93
C ALA A 77 41.70 7.38 4.02
N GLU A 78 41.07 7.89 5.07
CA GLU A 78 41.77 8.50 6.22
C GLU A 78 42.63 7.47 6.95
N ALA A 79 42.14 6.25 7.13
CA ALA A 79 42.89 5.17 7.76
C ALA A 79 44.13 4.78 6.96
N VAL A 80 44.00 4.70 5.63
CA VAL A 80 45.12 4.43 4.72
C VAL A 80 46.17 5.53 4.79
N LEU A 81 45.69 6.78 4.74
CA LEU A 81 46.57 7.96 4.86
C LEU A 81 47.38 7.93 6.14
N LYS A 82 46.71 7.70 7.26
CA LYS A 82 47.32 7.63 8.59
C LYS A 82 48.36 6.52 8.66
N LYS A 83 48.06 5.37 8.08
CA LYS A 83 48.97 4.23 8.05
C LYS A 83 50.22 4.55 7.22
N LEU A 84 50.07 5.23 6.10
CA LEU A 84 51.20 5.65 5.24
C LEU A 84 52.08 6.65 5.94
N LEU A 85 51.51 7.62 6.66
CA LEU A 85 52.27 8.59 7.46
C LEU A 85 53.05 7.91 8.57
N VAL A 86 52.49 6.96 9.26
CA VAL A 86 53.18 6.18 10.28
C VAL A 86 54.36 5.41 9.69
N ASN A 87 54.24 4.95 8.47
CA ASN A 87 55.32 4.23 7.77
C ASN A 87 56.40 5.17 7.22
N GLY A 88 56.32 6.47 7.54
CA GLY A 88 57.40 7.44 7.19
C GLY A 88 57.33 7.97 5.77
N MET A 89 56.19 7.85 5.09
CA MET A 89 56.03 8.41 3.75
C MET A 89 55.81 9.91 3.80
N SER A 90 56.40 10.64 2.82
CA SER A 90 56.16 12.07 2.66
C SER A 90 54.76 12.32 2.11
N ALA A 91 54.24 13.54 2.29
CA ALA A 91 52.95 13.97 1.73
C ALA A 91 52.93 13.80 0.22
N ASP A 92 54.02 14.10 -0.50
CA ASP A 92 54.11 13.95 -1.94
C ASP A 92 54.02 12.48 -2.38
N GLU A 93 54.69 11.59 -1.68
CA GLU A 93 54.64 10.15 -1.93
C GLU A 93 53.25 9.58 -1.74
N ILE A 94 52.56 10.07 -0.70
CA ILE A 94 51.19 9.66 -0.41
C ILE A 94 50.25 10.08 -1.53
N LEU A 95 50.39 11.34 -2.01
CA LEU A 95 49.58 11.86 -3.10
C LEU A 95 49.79 11.07 -4.39
N GLU A 96 50.99 10.67 -4.68
CA GLU A 96 51.29 9.82 -5.83
C GLU A 96 50.60 8.45 -5.76
N LYS A 97 50.57 7.84 -4.56
CA LYS A 97 49.92 6.53 -4.39
C LYS A 97 48.41 6.57 -4.41
N LEU A 98 47.82 7.73 -4.10
CA LEU A 98 46.38 7.90 -4.07
C LEU A 98 45.76 8.29 -5.41
N LYS A 99 46.58 8.59 -6.42
CA LYS A 99 46.11 8.93 -7.77
C LYS A 99 45.47 7.75 -8.49
#